data_842a0560af1596f863705439e77cf245
#
_entry.id   842a0560af1596f863705439e77cf245
#
_cell.length_a   1.000
_cell.length_b   1.000
_cell.length_c   1.000
_cell.angle_alpha   90.00
_cell.angle_beta   90.00
_cell.angle_gamma   90.00
#
_symmetry.space_group_name_H-M   'P 1'
#
loop_
_entity.id
_entity.type
_entity.pdbx_description
1 polymer ?
#
loop_
_entity_poly.entity_id
_entity_poly.type
_entity_poly.pdbx_seq_one_letter_code
_entity_poly.pdbx_strand_id
1 'polypeptide(L)'
;MKTIAFFVPQYHQIPLNDKYWGEGFTEWVNVRNAKPLFEGHVQPKIPLDNNYYNLLDKKTKIWQKNLAKKYGIYGFCYYHYWFNGKMLLEKPCEQILEDPEIDLPFCFCWANEAWSMEWTGKKTVIMPQFYGNKKEWKEHWDYLVRFFKDDRYICVDGKPLLVIYRPESIECLSEMLAYWRELAEEEGFPGIVFMNQSAEFMLDDRKDHSQIDFEIEYEPINSRKSLGKNKFAHLKQLRRDVLSFCEKKFGWDFRRHGNYLMMKATNMQRPSYDEAWEDILTRKPHGNNSIPCAFVDWDNSPRYHERGQVYIGATPEKFRKYFSEQIKRTKEVYHKDMMFIFAWNEWGEGGYLEPDELNKYGYLEAVREALIENGEFPW
;
A
#
# COMPACT_ATOMS: atom_id res chain seq x y z
N MET A 1 -4.93 13.39 -14.98
CA MET A 1 -5.10 12.08 -14.31
C MET A 1 -4.84 12.22 -12.81
N LYS A 2 -5.61 11.57 -11.97
CA LYS A 2 -5.35 11.53 -10.52
C LYS A 2 -4.34 10.42 -10.20
N THR A 3 -3.06 10.79 -10.08
CA THR A 3 -2.00 9.86 -9.62
C THR A 3 -1.91 9.93 -8.11
N ILE A 4 -2.33 8.87 -7.42
CA ILE A 4 -2.43 8.81 -5.96
C ILE A 4 -1.33 7.89 -5.44
N ALA A 5 -0.41 8.41 -4.63
CA ALA A 5 0.67 7.61 -4.07
C ALA A 5 0.33 7.09 -2.67
N PHE A 6 0.53 5.80 -2.42
CA PHE A 6 0.44 5.24 -1.08
C PHE A 6 1.47 5.90 -0.16
N PHE A 7 1.08 6.16 1.08
CA PHE A 7 1.88 6.89 2.05
C PHE A 7 1.95 6.17 3.39
N VAL A 8 3.16 5.92 3.87
CA VAL A 8 3.42 5.23 5.15
C VAL A 8 3.69 6.25 6.25
N PRO A 9 2.84 6.35 7.30
CA PRO A 9 3.01 7.32 8.37
C PRO A 9 3.97 6.86 9.49
N GLN A 10 4.94 5.97 9.22
CA GLN A 10 5.79 5.31 10.23
C GLN A 10 7.11 6.04 10.54
N TYR A 11 7.26 7.29 10.07
CA TYR A 11 8.50 8.06 10.23
C TYR A 11 8.41 9.08 11.37
N HIS A 12 7.83 8.63 12.49
CA HIS A 12 7.85 9.33 13.79
C HIS A 12 7.76 8.32 14.92
N GLN A 13 8.27 8.72 16.07
CA GLN A 13 8.32 7.88 17.26
C GLN A 13 6.94 7.72 17.89
N ILE A 14 6.60 6.50 18.31
CA ILE A 14 5.42 6.21 19.12
C ILE A 14 5.80 5.27 20.29
N PRO A 15 5.19 5.44 21.48
CA PRO A 15 5.55 4.65 22.68
C PRO A 15 5.43 3.13 22.49
N LEU A 16 4.46 2.70 21.64
CA LEU A 16 4.28 1.27 21.39
C LEU A 16 5.46 0.68 20.63
N ASN A 17 5.97 1.40 19.61
CA ASN A 17 7.13 0.95 18.85
C ASN A 17 8.39 0.94 19.72
N ASP A 18 8.60 1.94 20.56
CA ASP A 18 9.72 1.99 21.50
C ASP A 18 9.75 0.78 22.42
N LYS A 19 8.61 0.36 22.91
CA LYS A 19 8.50 -0.81 23.80
C LYS A 19 8.98 -2.11 23.14
N TYR A 20 8.75 -2.29 21.85
CA TYR A 20 9.01 -3.57 21.16
C TYR A 20 10.28 -3.57 20.32
N TRP A 21 10.71 -2.41 19.82
CA TRP A 21 11.87 -2.27 18.92
C TRP A 21 13.00 -1.41 19.52
N GLY A 22 12.80 -0.81 20.68
CA GLY A 22 13.76 0.05 21.35
C GLY A 22 13.41 1.53 21.24
N GLU A 23 13.90 2.31 22.19
CA GLU A 23 13.66 3.75 22.29
C GLU A 23 14.10 4.48 21.01
N GLY A 24 13.27 5.39 20.52
CA GLY A 24 13.51 6.16 19.31
C GLY A 24 13.22 5.43 18.00
N PHE A 25 12.58 4.27 18.06
CA PHE A 25 12.30 3.48 16.86
C PHE A 25 11.35 4.21 15.90
N THR A 26 11.77 4.31 14.66
CA THR A 26 10.97 4.64 13.48
C THR A 26 11.41 3.73 12.34
N GLU A 27 10.69 3.72 11.22
CA GLU A 27 11.09 2.92 10.05
C GLU A 27 12.50 3.29 9.54
N TRP A 28 13.00 4.49 9.82
CA TRP A 28 14.38 4.89 9.52
C TRP A 28 15.45 3.99 10.14
N VAL A 29 15.13 3.33 11.26
CA VAL A 29 16.07 2.39 11.91
C VAL A 29 16.36 1.20 10.99
N ASN A 30 15.33 0.62 10.39
CA ASN A 30 15.48 -0.49 9.45
C ASN A 30 16.24 -0.06 8.20
N VAL A 31 15.88 1.10 7.64
CA VAL A 31 16.51 1.65 6.42
C VAL A 31 18.00 1.89 6.64
N ARG A 32 18.38 2.56 7.75
CA ARG A 32 19.80 2.85 8.06
C ARG A 32 20.64 1.61 8.35
N ASN A 33 20.03 0.57 8.91
CA ASN A 33 20.72 -0.67 9.29
C ASN A 33 20.80 -1.70 8.16
N ALA A 34 20.14 -1.44 7.04
CA ALA A 34 20.19 -2.32 5.87
C ALA A 34 21.62 -2.45 5.33
N LYS A 35 21.92 -3.62 4.78
CA LYS A 35 23.27 -3.93 4.26
C LYS A 35 23.16 -4.54 2.87
N PRO A 36 24.17 -4.33 1.99
CA PRO A 36 24.27 -5.09 0.75
C PRO A 36 24.32 -6.59 1.05
N LEU A 37 23.50 -7.37 0.35
CA LEU A 37 23.38 -8.83 0.55
C LEU A 37 23.94 -9.64 -0.63
N PHE A 38 24.29 -8.97 -1.73
CA PHE A 38 24.93 -9.55 -2.91
C PHE A 38 25.66 -8.46 -3.70
N GLU A 39 26.49 -8.87 -4.63
CA GLU A 39 27.26 -7.94 -5.49
C GLU A 39 26.30 -7.06 -6.32
N GLY A 40 26.51 -5.75 -6.27
CA GLY A 40 25.67 -4.75 -6.94
C GLY A 40 24.39 -4.39 -6.19
N HIS A 41 24.11 -4.98 -5.02
CA HIS A 41 22.98 -4.59 -4.19
C HIS A 41 23.26 -3.27 -3.46
N VAL A 42 22.46 -2.25 -3.72
CA VAL A 42 22.61 -0.93 -3.11
C VAL A 42 21.79 -0.82 -1.84
N GLN A 43 22.46 -0.91 -0.70
CA GLN A 43 21.91 -0.67 0.64
C GLN A 43 23.02 -0.10 1.55
N PRO A 44 22.69 0.73 2.54
CA PRO A 44 21.36 1.32 2.79
C PRO A 44 20.98 2.33 1.70
N LYS A 45 19.68 2.47 1.44
CA LYS A 45 19.13 3.59 0.68
C LYS A 45 19.20 4.84 1.53
N ILE A 46 19.80 5.91 1.02
CA ILE A 46 20.06 7.15 1.76
C ILE A 46 19.18 8.26 1.20
N PRO A 47 18.30 8.87 2.00
CA PRO A 47 17.53 10.04 1.56
C PRO A 47 18.47 11.18 1.14
N LEU A 48 18.08 11.91 0.10
CA LEU A 48 18.85 13.05 -0.40
C LEU A 48 19.14 14.05 0.74
N ASP A 49 20.39 14.51 0.81
CA ASP A 49 20.89 15.40 1.88
C ASP A 49 20.74 14.82 3.29
N ASN A 50 20.69 13.48 3.42
CA ASN A 50 20.45 12.78 4.68
C ASN A 50 19.14 13.21 5.38
N ASN A 51 18.12 13.58 4.61
CA ASN A 51 16.83 14.04 5.13
C ASN A 51 16.00 12.91 5.75
N TYR A 52 16.48 12.37 6.88
CA TYR A 52 15.75 11.42 7.72
C TYR A 52 14.73 12.19 8.56
N TYR A 53 13.68 12.64 7.94
CA TYR A 53 12.67 13.52 8.52
C TYR A 53 11.85 12.87 9.65
N ASN A 54 11.17 13.73 10.41
CA ASN A 54 10.10 13.36 11.33
C ASN A 54 8.76 13.84 10.73
N LEU A 55 7.79 12.93 10.57
CA LEU A 55 6.48 13.27 10.01
C LEU A 55 5.63 14.18 10.91
N LEU A 56 5.99 14.37 12.17
CA LEU A 56 5.32 15.34 13.04
C LEU A 56 5.75 16.77 12.75
N ASP A 57 6.87 16.98 12.06
CA ASP A 57 7.33 18.31 11.68
C ASP A 57 6.47 18.86 10.52
N LYS A 58 5.88 20.04 10.72
CA LYS A 58 5.12 20.74 9.69
C LYS A 58 5.93 20.97 8.41
N LYS A 59 7.19 21.39 8.53
CA LYS A 59 8.09 21.64 7.39
C LYS A 59 8.28 20.39 6.52
N THR A 60 8.27 19.20 7.09
CA THR A 60 8.35 17.94 6.34
C THR A 60 7.13 17.77 5.45
N LYS A 61 5.92 17.96 5.99
CA LYS A 61 4.67 17.84 5.22
C LYS A 61 4.58 18.89 4.11
N ILE A 62 4.99 20.13 4.39
CA ILE A 62 5.05 21.20 3.38
C ILE A 62 6.06 20.84 2.26
N TRP A 63 7.23 20.31 2.61
CA TRP A 63 8.23 19.85 1.65
C TRP A 63 7.67 18.71 0.77
N GLN A 64 7.06 17.68 1.38
CA GLN A 64 6.44 16.56 0.67
C GLN A 64 5.32 17.04 -0.26
N LYS A 65 4.41 17.90 0.22
CA LYS A 65 3.36 18.51 -0.58
C LYS A 65 3.91 19.27 -1.79
N ASN A 66 4.94 20.10 -1.59
CA ASN A 66 5.52 20.89 -2.66
C ASN A 66 6.18 20.00 -3.73
N LEU A 67 6.86 18.93 -3.32
CA LEU A 67 7.40 17.94 -4.26
C LEU A 67 6.28 17.22 -5.01
N ALA A 68 5.25 16.75 -4.31
CA ALA A 68 4.12 16.07 -4.92
C ALA A 68 3.49 16.92 -6.03
N LYS A 69 3.14 18.16 -5.74
CA LYS A 69 2.59 19.10 -6.74
C LYS A 69 3.56 19.36 -7.89
N LYS A 70 4.82 19.66 -7.57
CA LYS A 70 5.85 19.95 -8.59
C LYS A 70 6.02 18.82 -9.60
N TYR A 71 5.89 17.58 -9.17
CA TYR A 71 6.16 16.40 -9.99
C TYR A 71 4.90 15.65 -10.45
N GLY A 72 3.70 16.19 -10.19
CA GLY A 72 2.45 15.67 -10.75
C GLY A 72 1.78 14.56 -9.95
N ILE A 73 2.16 14.36 -8.69
CA ILE A 73 1.40 13.53 -7.77
C ILE A 73 0.15 14.30 -7.34
N TYR A 74 -1.02 13.75 -7.64
CA TYR A 74 -2.30 14.38 -7.34
C TYR A 74 -2.58 14.41 -5.84
N GLY A 75 -2.29 13.32 -5.12
CA GLY A 75 -2.55 13.22 -3.69
C GLY A 75 -1.94 11.97 -3.06
N PHE A 76 -2.11 11.86 -1.75
CA PHE A 76 -1.60 10.74 -0.97
C PHE A 76 -2.73 9.85 -0.46
N CYS A 77 -2.51 8.53 -0.49
CA CYS A 77 -3.34 7.53 0.18
C CYS A 77 -2.60 7.07 1.44
N TYR A 78 -2.97 7.65 2.58
CA TYR A 78 -2.31 7.34 3.85
C TYR A 78 -2.78 6.01 4.40
N TYR A 79 -1.86 5.14 4.83
CA TYR A 79 -2.22 3.99 5.63
C TYR A 79 -2.76 4.45 6.98
N HIS A 80 -3.96 4.00 7.30
CA HIS A 80 -4.68 4.28 8.52
C HIS A 80 -4.75 3.02 9.38
N TYR A 81 -4.31 3.12 10.63
CA TYR A 81 -4.20 2.00 11.56
C TYR A 81 -5.24 2.13 12.68
N TRP A 82 -6.35 1.44 12.51
CA TRP A 82 -7.46 1.39 13.47
C TRP A 82 -7.66 -0.05 13.96
N PHE A 83 -7.60 -0.25 15.28
CA PHE A 83 -7.70 -1.54 15.95
C PHE A 83 -8.83 -1.49 16.98
N ASN A 84 -10.08 -1.47 16.52
CA ASN A 84 -11.27 -1.46 17.38
C ASN A 84 -11.21 -0.40 18.50
N GLY A 85 -11.16 0.87 18.11
CA GLY A 85 -11.10 2.02 19.02
C GLY A 85 -9.69 2.42 19.46
N LYS A 86 -8.65 1.68 19.08
CA LYS A 86 -7.25 2.05 19.28
C LYS A 86 -6.60 2.40 17.96
N MET A 87 -5.83 3.48 17.96
CA MET A 87 -5.11 3.93 16.78
C MET A 87 -3.60 3.89 16.98
N LEU A 88 -2.89 3.75 15.88
CA LEU A 88 -1.45 3.91 15.81
C LEU A 88 -1.10 4.84 14.66
N LEU A 89 -0.07 5.67 14.85
CA LEU A 89 0.50 6.53 13.79
C LEU A 89 -0.48 7.55 13.21
N GLU A 90 -1.55 7.90 13.92
CA GLU A 90 -2.61 8.81 13.48
C GLU A 90 -2.17 10.28 13.39
N LYS A 91 -1.19 10.68 14.20
CA LYS A 91 -0.81 12.09 14.38
C LYS A 91 -0.46 12.84 13.10
N PRO A 92 0.34 12.29 12.15
CA PRO A 92 0.62 12.99 10.90
C PRO A 92 -0.64 13.36 10.12
N CYS A 93 -1.66 12.49 10.11
CA CYS A 93 -2.92 12.73 9.42
C CYS A 93 -3.80 13.75 10.16
N GLU A 94 -3.87 13.68 11.50
CA GLU A 94 -4.60 14.65 12.30
C GLU A 94 -4.05 16.08 12.09
N GLN A 95 -2.72 16.22 12.03
CA GLN A 95 -2.08 17.51 11.75
C GLN A 95 -2.40 18.06 10.35
N ILE A 96 -2.75 17.21 9.37
CA ILE A 96 -3.20 17.69 8.05
C ILE A 96 -4.53 18.41 8.20
N LEU A 97 -5.49 17.88 8.96
CA LEU A 97 -6.77 18.55 9.21
C LEU A 97 -6.59 19.93 9.87
N GLU A 98 -5.65 20.04 10.76
CA GLU A 98 -5.41 21.26 11.54
C GLU A 98 -4.67 22.34 10.74
N ASP A 99 -4.00 21.96 9.63
CA ASP A 99 -3.12 22.88 8.90
C ASP A 99 -3.52 23.02 7.42
N PRO A 100 -4.18 24.14 7.06
CA PRO A 100 -4.60 24.40 5.68
C PRO A 100 -3.43 24.66 4.72
N GLU A 101 -2.21 24.93 5.21
CA GLU A 101 -1.05 25.07 4.33
C GLU A 101 -0.63 23.73 3.70
N ILE A 102 -1.08 22.61 4.26
CA ILE A 102 -0.86 21.28 3.68
C ILE A 102 -1.98 20.99 2.68
N ASP A 103 -2.04 21.75 1.61
CA ASP A 103 -3.11 21.78 0.64
C ASP A 103 -2.99 20.71 -0.47
N LEU A 104 -2.63 19.49 -0.12
CA LEU A 104 -2.57 18.34 -1.03
C LEU A 104 -3.78 17.42 -0.80
N PRO A 105 -4.46 16.96 -1.87
CA PRO A 105 -5.50 15.95 -1.75
C PRO A 105 -5.03 14.66 -1.07
N PHE A 106 -5.92 14.05 -0.29
CA PHE A 106 -5.59 12.80 0.41
C PHE A 106 -6.81 11.89 0.58
N CYS A 107 -6.55 10.61 0.79
CA CYS A 107 -7.53 9.62 1.24
C CYS A 107 -6.86 8.61 2.17
N PHE A 108 -7.64 7.68 2.70
CA PHE A 108 -7.14 6.63 3.57
C PHE A 108 -7.18 5.24 2.94
N CYS A 109 -6.18 4.44 3.29
CA CYS A 109 -6.19 2.99 3.17
C CYS A 109 -6.19 2.39 4.58
N TRP A 110 -7.30 1.80 5.01
CA TRP A 110 -7.36 1.12 6.30
C TRP A 110 -6.51 -0.16 6.24
N ALA A 111 -5.34 -0.11 6.90
CA ALA A 111 -4.42 -1.24 7.06
C ALA A 111 -4.98 -2.20 8.12
N ASN A 112 -6.02 -2.92 7.79
CA ASN A 112 -6.83 -3.74 8.66
C ASN A 112 -6.21 -5.11 8.97
N GLU A 113 -4.95 -5.12 9.40
CA GLU A 113 -4.24 -6.29 9.89
C GLU A 113 -3.74 -6.10 11.31
N ALA A 114 -3.48 -7.20 12.00
CA ALA A 114 -2.85 -7.12 13.32
C ALA A 114 -1.46 -6.48 13.22
N TRP A 115 -1.15 -5.57 14.13
CA TRP A 115 0.21 -5.05 14.27
C TRP A 115 1.10 -6.10 14.91
N SER A 116 2.13 -6.55 14.22
CA SER A 116 2.94 -7.68 14.65
C SER A 116 4.43 -7.49 14.38
N MET A 117 5.26 -8.35 14.99
CA MET A 117 6.70 -8.42 14.73
C MET A 117 7.06 -9.49 13.67
N GLU A 118 6.13 -9.93 12.83
CA GLU A 118 6.35 -11.05 11.92
C GLU A 118 7.52 -10.84 10.95
N TRP A 119 7.73 -9.61 10.49
CA TRP A 119 8.87 -9.25 9.64
C TRP A 119 10.24 -9.46 10.34
N THR A 120 10.32 -9.38 11.68
CA THR A 120 11.54 -9.74 12.43
C THR A 120 11.74 -11.24 12.57
N GLY A 121 10.79 -12.06 12.11
CA GLY A 121 10.76 -13.52 12.31
C GLY A 121 10.16 -13.95 13.65
N LYS A 122 9.69 -13.02 14.46
CA LYS A 122 8.96 -13.32 15.71
C LYS A 122 7.45 -13.33 15.44
N LYS A 123 6.74 -14.32 15.95
CA LYS A 123 5.28 -14.44 15.83
C LYS A 123 4.52 -13.62 16.89
N THR A 124 5.08 -12.51 17.35
CA THR A 124 4.46 -11.72 18.40
C THR A 124 3.44 -10.75 17.80
N VAL A 125 2.17 -10.96 18.09
CA VAL A 125 1.12 -9.97 17.83
C VAL A 125 1.16 -8.92 18.93
N ILE A 126 1.40 -7.67 18.54
CA ILE A 126 1.50 -6.52 19.45
C ILE A 126 0.12 -5.91 19.68
N MET A 127 -0.63 -5.70 18.59
CA MET A 127 -2.00 -5.21 18.60
C MET A 127 -2.83 -6.11 17.69
N PRO A 128 -3.76 -6.92 18.26
CA PRO A 128 -4.64 -7.75 17.46
C PRO A 128 -5.67 -6.90 16.73
N GLN A 129 -6.10 -7.33 15.55
CA GLN A 129 -7.17 -6.73 14.79
C GLN A 129 -8.50 -7.43 15.12
N PHE A 130 -9.50 -6.64 15.44
CA PHE A 130 -10.89 -7.06 15.61
C PHE A 130 -11.80 -6.11 14.84
N TYR A 131 -12.93 -6.62 14.35
CA TYR A 131 -13.82 -5.83 13.49
C TYR A 131 -15.11 -5.41 14.20
N GLY A 132 -15.36 -5.91 15.41
CA GLY A 132 -16.43 -5.47 16.30
C GLY A 132 -17.84 -5.64 15.75
N ASN A 133 -18.69 -4.69 16.09
CA ASN A 133 -20.11 -4.62 15.71
C ASN A 133 -20.52 -3.16 15.40
N LYS A 134 -21.80 -2.89 15.21
CA LYS A 134 -22.31 -1.55 14.84
C LYS A 134 -21.82 -0.41 15.74
N LYS A 135 -21.61 -0.67 17.05
CA LYS A 135 -21.10 0.38 17.96
C LYS A 135 -19.66 0.76 17.62
N GLU A 136 -18.79 -0.25 17.48
CA GLU A 136 -17.38 -0.03 17.14
C GLU A 136 -17.22 0.48 15.71
N TRP A 137 -18.09 0.07 14.77
CA TRP A 137 -18.11 0.61 13.42
C TRP A 137 -18.48 2.09 13.41
N LYS A 138 -19.43 2.50 14.27
CA LYS A 138 -19.79 3.91 14.43
C LYS A 138 -18.66 4.73 15.03
N GLU A 139 -17.93 4.19 16.00
CA GLU A 139 -16.75 4.86 16.59
C GLU A 139 -15.66 5.08 15.52
N HIS A 140 -15.42 4.10 14.64
CA HIS A 140 -14.48 4.25 13.53
C HIS A 140 -14.98 5.27 12.50
N TRP A 141 -16.27 5.21 12.17
CA TRP A 141 -16.89 6.20 11.30
C TRP A 141 -16.76 7.62 11.83
N ASP A 142 -17.02 7.84 13.12
CA ASP A 142 -16.97 9.15 13.76
C ASP A 142 -15.55 9.76 13.72
N TYR A 143 -14.55 8.92 13.71
CA TYR A 143 -13.19 9.37 13.46
C TYR A 143 -12.97 9.75 11.98
N LEU A 144 -13.37 8.90 11.06
CA LEU A 144 -13.13 9.06 9.62
C LEU A 144 -13.91 10.23 9.01
N VAL A 145 -15.16 10.45 9.44
CA VAL A 145 -16.04 11.48 8.88
C VAL A 145 -15.47 12.89 9.02
N ARG A 146 -14.65 13.13 10.03
CA ARG A 146 -13.92 14.40 10.20
C ARG A 146 -13.03 14.71 9.00
N PHE A 147 -12.40 13.68 8.44
CA PHE A 147 -11.57 13.78 7.25
C PHE A 147 -12.40 13.81 5.98
N PHE A 148 -13.47 13.03 5.90
CA PHE A 148 -14.35 13.00 4.72
C PHE A 148 -15.01 14.35 4.45
N LYS A 149 -15.18 15.19 5.47
CA LYS A 149 -15.72 16.56 5.37
C LYS A 149 -14.68 17.61 4.98
N ASP A 150 -13.41 17.27 4.93
CA ASP A 150 -12.36 18.16 4.49
C ASP A 150 -12.35 18.29 2.96
N ASP A 151 -12.31 19.52 2.42
CA ASP A 151 -12.35 19.77 0.98
C ASP A 151 -11.18 19.13 0.20
N ARG A 152 -10.08 18.79 0.89
CA ARG A 152 -8.92 18.09 0.33
C ARG A 152 -9.11 16.58 0.26
N TYR A 153 -10.16 16.02 0.90
CA TYR A 153 -10.37 14.58 0.88
C TYR A 153 -10.75 14.11 -0.52
N ILE A 154 -10.07 13.07 -1.01
CA ILE A 154 -10.30 12.56 -2.37
C ILE A 154 -11.68 11.91 -2.45
N CYS A 155 -12.49 12.42 -3.38
CA CYS A 155 -13.82 11.91 -3.68
C CYS A 155 -13.90 11.38 -5.12
N VAL A 156 -14.81 10.44 -5.34
CA VAL A 156 -15.26 9.95 -6.64
C VAL A 156 -16.76 10.29 -6.76
N ASP A 157 -17.11 11.12 -7.73
CA ASP A 157 -18.49 11.62 -7.91
C ASP A 157 -19.11 12.19 -6.62
N GLY A 158 -18.33 12.98 -5.87
CA GLY A 158 -18.74 13.59 -4.61
C GLY A 158 -18.81 12.65 -3.40
N LYS A 159 -18.48 11.37 -3.58
CA LYS A 159 -18.44 10.35 -2.53
C LYS A 159 -17.03 10.19 -2.00
N PRO A 160 -16.78 10.29 -0.68
CA PRO A 160 -15.46 10.08 -0.12
C PRO A 160 -14.94 8.67 -0.42
N LEU A 161 -13.64 8.58 -0.70
CA LEU A 161 -12.97 7.32 -1.05
C LEU A 161 -12.30 6.70 0.18
N LEU A 162 -12.66 5.47 0.52
CA LEU A 162 -11.96 4.67 1.52
C LEU A 162 -11.41 3.38 0.89
N VAL A 163 -10.09 3.19 0.98
CA VAL A 163 -9.44 1.94 0.58
C VAL A 163 -9.38 1.00 1.79
N ILE A 164 -9.69 -0.27 1.57
CA ILE A 164 -9.55 -1.34 2.56
C ILE A 164 -8.43 -2.27 2.11
N TYR A 165 -7.42 -2.46 2.95
CA TYR A 165 -6.23 -3.23 2.60
C TYR A 165 -6.54 -4.71 2.39
N ARG A 166 -7.27 -5.34 3.33
CA ARG A 166 -7.64 -6.77 3.31
C ARG A 166 -9.10 -7.00 3.66
N PRO A 167 -10.02 -6.74 2.74
CA PRO A 167 -11.44 -6.96 2.99
C PRO A 167 -11.75 -8.43 3.31
N GLU A 168 -11.00 -9.39 2.76
CA GLU A 168 -11.15 -10.81 3.01
C GLU A 168 -10.93 -11.23 4.47
N SER A 169 -10.27 -10.40 5.26
CA SER A 169 -10.06 -10.65 6.70
C SER A 169 -11.25 -10.22 7.57
N ILE A 170 -12.20 -9.48 7.01
CA ILE A 170 -13.34 -8.92 7.73
C ILE A 170 -14.54 -9.85 7.58
N GLU A 171 -14.89 -10.57 8.65
CA GLU A 171 -16.02 -11.52 8.60
C GLU A 171 -17.37 -10.82 8.40
N CYS A 172 -17.54 -9.63 8.97
CA CYS A 172 -18.75 -8.81 8.91
C CYS A 172 -18.69 -7.73 7.82
N LEU A 173 -17.89 -7.92 6.76
CA LEU A 173 -17.60 -6.89 5.76
C LEU A 173 -18.88 -6.27 5.17
N SER A 174 -19.77 -7.09 4.61
CA SER A 174 -20.96 -6.61 3.91
C SER A 174 -21.89 -5.81 4.84
N GLU A 175 -22.08 -6.27 6.07
CA GLU A 175 -22.92 -5.57 7.05
C GLU A 175 -22.28 -4.25 7.51
N MET A 176 -20.97 -4.24 7.73
CA MET A 176 -20.23 -3.06 8.15
C MET A 176 -20.25 -1.98 7.05
N LEU A 177 -19.96 -2.36 5.80
CA LEU A 177 -19.94 -1.40 4.69
C LEU A 177 -21.33 -0.88 4.34
N ALA A 178 -22.38 -1.73 4.41
CA ALA A 178 -23.76 -1.30 4.25
C ALA A 178 -24.14 -0.26 5.32
N TYR A 179 -23.77 -0.49 6.58
CA TYR A 179 -23.99 0.48 7.65
C TYR A 179 -23.21 1.79 7.44
N TRP A 180 -22.01 1.75 6.96
CA TRP A 180 -21.24 2.96 6.64
C TRP A 180 -21.83 3.73 5.44
N ARG A 181 -22.50 3.06 4.50
CA ARG A 181 -23.27 3.75 3.44
C ARG A 181 -24.47 4.52 4.02
N GLU A 182 -25.22 3.90 4.96
CA GLU A 182 -26.30 4.57 5.68
C GLU A 182 -25.76 5.83 6.40
N LEU A 183 -24.67 5.71 7.14
CA LEU A 183 -24.04 6.83 7.84
C LEU A 183 -23.54 7.92 6.89
N ALA A 184 -23.03 7.58 5.71
CA ALA A 184 -22.61 8.55 4.71
C ALA A 184 -23.80 9.41 4.22
N GLU A 185 -24.93 8.78 3.96
CA GLU A 185 -26.16 9.49 3.56
C GLU A 185 -26.70 10.37 4.71
N GLU A 186 -26.66 9.91 5.95
CA GLU A 186 -27.03 10.69 7.15
C GLU A 186 -26.16 11.93 7.32
N GLU A 187 -24.88 11.86 6.97
CA GLU A 187 -23.93 12.97 7.02
C GLU A 187 -24.02 13.92 5.80
N GLY A 188 -24.92 13.61 4.84
CA GLY A 188 -25.20 14.42 3.65
C GLY A 188 -24.30 14.14 2.46
N PHE A 189 -23.49 13.07 2.48
CA PHE A 189 -22.76 12.62 1.30
C PHE A 189 -23.70 11.87 0.34
N PRO A 190 -23.48 11.91 -0.98
CA PRO A 190 -24.24 11.11 -1.95
C PRO A 190 -23.92 9.59 -1.85
N GLY A 191 -23.20 9.17 -0.84
CA GLY A 191 -22.74 7.83 -0.53
C GLY A 191 -21.24 7.82 -0.19
N ILE A 192 -20.61 6.64 -0.18
CA ILE A 192 -19.18 6.43 0.01
C ILE A 192 -18.67 5.42 -1.01
N VAL A 193 -17.45 5.59 -1.49
CA VAL A 193 -16.76 4.63 -2.39
C VAL A 193 -15.80 3.78 -1.59
N PHE A 194 -15.96 2.46 -1.67
CA PHE A 194 -15.03 1.49 -1.12
C PHE A 194 -14.17 0.87 -2.21
N MET A 195 -12.85 0.92 -2.03
CA MET A 195 -11.90 0.20 -2.87
C MET A 195 -11.17 -0.86 -2.03
N ASN A 196 -10.85 -2.01 -2.61
CA ASN A 196 -9.89 -2.91 -2.00
C ASN A 196 -8.52 -2.73 -2.62
N GLN A 197 -7.49 -2.82 -1.80
CA GLN A 197 -6.12 -3.00 -2.26
C GLN A 197 -5.91 -4.50 -2.46
N SER A 198 -5.90 -4.96 -3.72
CA SER A 198 -5.69 -6.37 -4.06
C SER A 198 -4.26 -6.83 -3.72
N ALA A 199 -3.93 -6.73 -2.43
CA ALA A 199 -2.57 -6.94 -1.92
C ALA A 199 -2.24 -8.43 -1.81
N GLU A 200 -3.18 -9.31 -1.69
CA GLU A 200 -2.92 -10.73 -1.70
C GLU A 200 -4.08 -11.65 -1.50
N PHE A 201 -3.61 -12.70 -1.60
CA PHE A 201 -3.52 -14.04 -1.16
C PHE A 201 -4.74 -14.88 -1.42
N MET A 202 -5.79 -14.46 -1.74
CA MET A 202 -7.02 -15.16 -2.11
C MET A 202 -8.19 -14.25 -1.72
N LEU A 203 -8.70 -13.53 -2.70
CA LEU A 203 -10.12 -13.25 -2.64
C LEU A 203 -10.75 -14.61 -2.32
N ASP A 204 -11.27 -14.74 -1.11
CA ASP A 204 -12.09 -15.91 -0.78
C ASP A 204 -13.35 -15.74 -1.61
N ASP A 205 -13.42 -16.43 -2.77
CA ASP A 205 -14.56 -16.39 -3.69
C ASP A 205 -15.91 -16.72 -2.98
N ARG A 206 -15.83 -17.17 -1.74
CA ARG A 206 -16.97 -17.46 -0.88
C ARG A 206 -17.47 -16.25 -0.08
N LYS A 207 -16.72 -15.12 -0.04
CA LYS A 207 -17.14 -13.91 0.67
C LYS A 207 -17.86 -12.96 -0.26
N ASP A 208 -18.89 -12.33 0.25
CA ASP A 208 -19.63 -11.29 -0.46
C ASP A 208 -18.80 -10.00 -0.53
N HIS A 209 -18.32 -9.69 -1.74
CA HIS A 209 -17.61 -8.46 -2.07
C HIS A 209 -18.50 -7.43 -2.77
N SER A 210 -19.83 -7.63 -2.78
CA SER A 210 -20.78 -6.76 -3.50
C SER A 210 -20.77 -5.31 -3.02
N GLN A 211 -20.25 -5.06 -1.81
CA GLN A 211 -20.12 -3.72 -1.23
C GLN A 211 -18.82 -3.00 -1.68
N ILE A 212 -17.90 -3.67 -2.35
CA ILE A 212 -16.67 -3.06 -2.87
C ILE A 212 -16.93 -2.52 -4.28
N ASP A 213 -16.74 -1.23 -4.46
CA ASP A 213 -17.01 -0.56 -5.74
C ASP A 213 -15.87 -0.76 -6.76
N PHE A 214 -14.61 -0.72 -6.31
CA PHE A 214 -13.43 -0.86 -7.16
C PHE A 214 -12.33 -1.72 -6.51
N GLU A 215 -11.48 -2.30 -7.36
CA GLU A 215 -10.31 -3.07 -6.98
C GLU A 215 -9.04 -2.39 -7.51
N ILE A 216 -8.11 -2.06 -6.62
CA ILE A 216 -6.78 -1.58 -6.99
C ILE A 216 -5.91 -2.80 -7.31
N GLU A 217 -5.48 -2.97 -8.55
CA GLU A 217 -4.54 -4.01 -8.96
C GLU A 217 -3.14 -3.71 -8.43
N TYR A 218 -2.95 -3.95 -7.14
CA TYR A 218 -1.76 -3.55 -6.38
C TYR A 218 -0.47 -4.21 -6.87
N GLU A 219 0.50 -3.40 -7.24
CA GLU A 219 1.80 -3.84 -7.76
C GLU A 219 2.96 -3.59 -6.77
N PRO A 220 4.01 -4.42 -6.80
CA PRO A 220 4.28 -5.55 -7.71
C PRO A 220 3.68 -6.89 -7.28
N ILE A 221 2.71 -6.91 -6.38
CA ILE A 221 2.13 -8.16 -5.83
C ILE A 221 1.40 -8.95 -6.92
N ASN A 222 0.60 -8.27 -7.76
CA ASN A 222 -0.15 -8.94 -8.82
C ASN A 222 0.75 -9.51 -9.92
N SER A 223 1.77 -8.78 -10.36
CA SER A 223 2.76 -9.30 -11.33
C SER A 223 3.53 -10.49 -10.76
N ARG A 224 3.92 -10.46 -9.48
CA ARG A 224 4.54 -11.61 -8.81
C ARG A 224 3.66 -12.85 -8.84
N LYS A 225 2.35 -12.70 -8.63
CA LYS A 225 1.38 -13.82 -8.70
C LYS A 225 1.25 -14.36 -10.11
N SER A 226 1.13 -13.48 -11.09
CA SER A 226 1.00 -13.83 -12.50
C SER A 226 2.20 -14.63 -12.97
N LEU A 227 3.41 -14.09 -12.80
CA LEU A 227 4.67 -14.74 -13.16
C LEU A 227 4.93 -16.04 -12.37
N GLY A 228 4.49 -16.09 -11.10
CA GLY A 228 4.62 -17.29 -10.26
C GLY A 228 3.65 -18.41 -10.59
N LYS A 229 2.54 -18.14 -11.27
CA LYS A 229 1.55 -19.15 -11.68
C LYS A 229 2.08 -20.10 -12.75
N ASN A 230 2.95 -19.62 -13.64
CA ASN A 230 3.36 -20.36 -14.83
C ASN A 230 4.31 -21.54 -14.57
N LYS A 231 5.06 -21.57 -13.45
CA LYS A 231 6.08 -22.62 -13.23
C LYS A 231 5.61 -23.87 -12.45
N PHE A 232 4.55 -23.83 -11.67
CA PHE A 232 4.09 -24.98 -10.84
C PHE A 232 2.59 -24.91 -10.46
N ALA A 233 1.73 -24.39 -11.31
CA ALA A 233 0.31 -24.16 -11.00
C ALA A 233 -0.41 -25.45 -10.55
N HIS A 234 -0.15 -26.57 -11.21
CA HIS A 234 -0.82 -27.85 -10.93
C HIS A 234 -0.39 -28.44 -9.57
N LEU A 235 0.90 -28.38 -9.23
CA LEU A 235 1.40 -28.82 -7.92
C LEU A 235 0.92 -27.94 -6.76
N LYS A 236 0.82 -26.63 -6.99
CA LYS A 236 0.30 -25.69 -5.99
C LYS A 236 -1.19 -25.87 -5.76
N GLN A 237 -1.95 -26.21 -6.80
CA GLN A 237 -3.38 -26.51 -6.66
C GLN A 237 -3.61 -27.79 -5.87
N LEU A 238 -2.93 -28.88 -6.24
CA LEU A 238 -3.01 -30.17 -5.53
C LEU A 238 -2.63 -30.03 -4.03
N ARG A 239 -1.59 -29.25 -3.74
CA ARG A 239 -1.19 -28.96 -2.35
C ARG A 239 -2.25 -28.16 -1.59
N ARG A 240 -2.91 -27.17 -2.23
CA ARG A 240 -4.01 -26.40 -1.62
C ARG A 240 -5.19 -27.29 -1.28
N ASP A 241 -5.54 -28.20 -2.19
CA ASP A 241 -6.67 -29.11 -2.01
C ASP A 241 -6.40 -30.09 -0.86
N VAL A 242 -5.18 -30.61 -0.77
CA VAL A 242 -4.74 -31.49 0.34
C VAL A 242 -4.74 -30.73 1.68
N LEU A 243 -4.19 -29.52 1.73
CA LEU A 243 -4.15 -28.72 2.96
C LEU A 243 -5.58 -28.29 3.40
N SER A 244 -6.45 -27.91 2.46
CA SER A 244 -7.86 -27.60 2.75
C SER A 244 -8.62 -28.82 3.29
N PHE A 245 -8.35 -30.01 2.75
CA PHE A 245 -8.93 -31.26 3.25
C PHE A 245 -8.45 -31.58 4.67
N CYS A 246 -7.14 -31.42 4.93
CA CYS A 246 -6.57 -31.65 6.27
C CYS A 246 -7.09 -30.66 7.30
N GLU A 247 -7.24 -29.38 6.94
CA GLU A 247 -7.78 -28.33 7.78
C GLU A 247 -9.23 -28.61 8.19
N LYS A 248 -10.06 -29.04 7.22
CA LYS A 248 -11.47 -29.44 7.46
C LYS A 248 -11.60 -30.67 8.33
N LYS A 249 -10.67 -31.61 8.22
CA LYS A 249 -10.76 -32.92 8.89
C LYS A 249 -10.13 -32.95 10.29
N PHE A 250 -9.10 -32.13 10.51
CA PHE A 250 -8.28 -32.16 11.73
C PHE A 250 -8.29 -30.85 12.52
N GLY A 251 -8.94 -29.79 12.03
CA GLY A 251 -9.03 -28.49 12.71
C GLY A 251 -7.68 -27.78 12.90
N TRP A 252 -6.63 -28.20 12.20
CA TRP A 252 -5.28 -27.63 12.32
C TRP A 252 -5.00 -26.67 11.17
N ASP A 253 -4.60 -25.43 11.50
CA ASP A 253 -4.18 -24.43 10.51
C ASP A 253 -2.79 -24.75 9.94
N PHE A 254 -2.75 -25.74 9.05
CA PHE A 254 -1.53 -26.16 8.35
C PHE A 254 -0.97 -25.08 7.41
N ARG A 255 -1.81 -24.13 6.95
CA ARG A 255 -1.37 -23.06 6.05
C ARG A 255 -0.45 -22.10 6.78
N ARG A 256 -0.78 -21.75 8.01
CA ARG A 256 0.01 -20.87 8.87
C ARG A 256 1.39 -21.47 9.19
N HIS A 257 1.46 -22.77 9.45
CA HIS A 257 2.72 -23.49 9.70
C HIS A 257 3.53 -23.74 8.43
N GLY A 258 2.86 -24.07 7.33
CA GLY A 258 3.53 -24.33 6.05
C GLY A 258 4.17 -23.09 5.44
N ASN A 259 3.52 -21.93 5.53
CA ASN A 259 4.08 -20.66 5.09
C ASN A 259 5.31 -20.26 5.92
N TYR A 260 5.29 -20.49 7.22
CA TYR A 260 6.43 -20.22 8.09
C TYR A 260 7.66 -21.08 7.76
N LEU A 261 7.47 -22.37 7.49
CA LEU A 261 8.57 -23.27 7.10
C LEU A 261 9.12 -22.91 5.71
N MET A 262 8.27 -22.51 4.77
CA MET A 262 8.71 -22.04 3.45
C MET A 262 9.45 -20.70 3.54
N MET A 263 8.98 -19.74 4.33
CA MET A 263 9.70 -18.47 4.57
C MET A 263 11.08 -18.70 5.19
N LYS A 264 11.25 -19.78 5.97
CA LYS A 264 12.53 -20.11 6.59
C LYS A 264 13.52 -20.82 5.63
N ALA A 265 13.02 -21.38 4.54
CA ALA A 265 13.80 -22.17 3.57
C ALA A 265 14.09 -21.44 2.25
N THR A 266 13.57 -20.24 2.03
CA THR A 266 13.76 -19.51 0.77
C THR A 266 14.96 -18.58 0.83
N ASN A 267 15.90 -18.77 -0.10
CA ASN A 267 16.90 -17.76 -0.44
C ASN A 267 16.22 -16.51 -0.98
N MET A 268 16.87 -15.35 -0.82
CA MET A 268 16.42 -14.07 -1.37
C MET A 268 15.96 -14.21 -2.82
N GLN A 269 14.76 -13.72 -3.10
CA GLN A 269 14.20 -13.71 -4.45
C GLN A 269 14.66 -12.45 -5.19
N ARG A 270 15.09 -12.61 -6.44
CA ARG A 270 15.58 -11.52 -7.29
C ARG A 270 14.84 -11.53 -8.64
N PRO A 271 13.55 -11.18 -8.68
CA PRO A 271 12.81 -11.09 -9.93
C PRO A 271 13.31 -9.94 -10.79
N SER A 272 13.09 -10.06 -12.11
CA SER A 272 13.39 -8.99 -13.05
C SER A 272 12.35 -7.87 -12.96
N TYR A 273 12.81 -6.63 -12.90
CA TYR A 273 11.96 -5.45 -12.97
C TYR A 273 11.25 -5.34 -14.32
N ASP A 274 11.97 -5.64 -15.40
CA ASP A 274 11.42 -5.59 -16.76
C ASP A 274 10.33 -6.63 -16.97
N GLU A 275 10.55 -7.89 -16.53
CA GLU A 275 9.51 -8.94 -16.62
C GLU A 275 8.25 -8.59 -15.82
N ALA A 276 8.39 -7.96 -14.67
CA ALA A 276 7.24 -7.52 -13.89
C ALA A 276 6.44 -6.44 -14.60
N TRP A 277 7.12 -5.45 -15.16
CA TRP A 277 6.47 -4.40 -15.92
C TRP A 277 5.87 -4.90 -17.25
N GLU A 278 6.51 -5.85 -17.92
CA GLU A 278 5.93 -6.51 -19.11
C GLU A 278 4.63 -7.21 -18.76
N ASP A 279 4.58 -7.95 -17.64
CA ASP A 279 3.33 -8.56 -17.16
C ASP A 279 2.26 -7.50 -16.86
N ILE A 280 2.61 -6.43 -16.13
CA ILE A 280 1.68 -5.33 -15.82
C ILE A 280 1.09 -4.73 -17.10
N LEU A 281 1.92 -4.46 -18.10
CA LEU A 281 1.52 -3.80 -19.34
C LEU A 281 0.76 -4.71 -20.32
N THR A 282 0.86 -6.02 -20.18
CA THR A 282 0.19 -6.97 -21.08
C THR A 282 -1.00 -7.67 -20.46
N ARG A 283 -1.07 -7.71 -19.12
CA ARG A 283 -2.17 -8.35 -18.38
C ARG A 283 -3.50 -7.61 -18.64
N LYS A 284 -4.58 -8.38 -18.85
CA LYS A 284 -5.93 -7.82 -18.89
C LYS A 284 -6.35 -7.35 -17.49
N PRO A 285 -7.13 -6.27 -17.39
CA PRO A 285 -7.77 -5.89 -16.14
C PRO A 285 -8.57 -7.07 -15.54
N HIS A 286 -8.59 -7.19 -14.22
CA HIS A 286 -9.36 -8.24 -13.53
C HIS A 286 -10.86 -8.08 -13.79
N GLY A 287 -11.34 -6.84 -13.94
CA GLY A 287 -12.74 -6.52 -14.24
C GLY A 287 -12.93 -5.06 -14.63
N ASN A 288 -14.16 -4.68 -14.93
CA ASN A 288 -14.52 -3.30 -15.29
C ASN A 288 -14.34 -2.30 -14.13
N ASN A 289 -14.28 -2.79 -12.90
CA ASN A 289 -14.06 -2.02 -11.68
C ASN A 289 -12.59 -1.97 -11.24
N SER A 290 -11.67 -2.51 -12.05
CA SER A 290 -10.23 -2.44 -11.77
C SER A 290 -9.70 -1.01 -11.87
N ILE A 291 -8.84 -0.64 -10.91
CA ILE A 291 -8.04 0.58 -10.90
C ILE A 291 -6.57 0.17 -11.04
N PRO A 292 -5.85 0.67 -12.04
CA PRO A 292 -4.45 0.30 -12.23
C PRO A 292 -3.55 0.87 -11.13
N CYS A 293 -2.47 0.15 -10.87
CA CYS A 293 -1.40 0.58 -9.98
C CYS A 293 -0.06 0.49 -10.71
N ALA A 294 0.88 1.32 -10.32
CA ALA A 294 2.28 1.28 -10.72
C ALA A 294 3.17 1.04 -9.50
N PHE A 295 4.37 0.50 -9.69
CA PHE A 295 5.38 0.44 -8.63
C PHE A 295 6.69 1.04 -9.09
N VAL A 296 7.36 1.74 -8.18
CA VAL A 296 8.60 2.47 -8.45
C VAL A 296 9.79 1.51 -8.51
N ASP A 297 9.97 0.77 -7.43
CA ASP A 297 10.97 -0.27 -7.19
C ASP A 297 10.46 -1.17 -6.07
N TRP A 298 11.19 -2.24 -5.76
CA TRP A 298 10.89 -3.09 -4.61
C TRP A 298 12.16 -3.75 -4.08
N ASP A 299 12.46 -3.45 -2.83
CA ASP A 299 13.55 -4.06 -2.08
C ASP A 299 13.18 -4.07 -0.58
N ASN A 300 12.60 -5.16 -0.11
CA ASN A 300 12.19 -5.27 1.28
C ASN A 300 13.27 -5.91 2.18
N SER A 301 14.51 -5.93 1.72
CA SER A 301 15.65 -6.43 2.50
C SER A 301 15.93 -5.66 3.79
N PRO A 302 15.61 -4.36 3.93
CA PRO A 302 15.73 -3.65 5.22
C PRO A 302 14.91 -4.30 6.34
N ARG A 303 13.76 -4.89 6.01
CA ARG A 303 12.89 -5.60 6.98
C ARG A 303 13.17 -7.10 7.06
N TYR A 304 13.43 -7.74 5.93
CA TYR A 304 13.46 -9.21 5.83
C TYR A 304 14.85 -9.82 5.66
N HIS A 305 15.88 -9.00 5.47
CA HIS A 305 17.27 -9.41 5.23
C HIS A 305 17.35 -10.46 4.09
N GLU A 306 18.06 -11.57 4.27
CA GLU A 306 18.22 -12.64 3.27
C GLU A 306 16.90 -13.34 2.89
N ARG A 307 15.83 -13.12 3.63
CA ARG A 307 14.48 -13.66 3.32
C ARG A 307 13.66 -12.70 2.44
N GLY A 308 14.22 -11.54 2.13
CA GLY A 308 13.57 -10.52 1.34
C GLY A 308 13.45 -10.84 -0.14
N GLN A 309 12.85 -9.91 -0.85
CA GLN A 309 12.74 -9.89 -2.30
C GLN A 309 13.24 -8.56 -2.82
N VAL A 310 14.08 -8.60 -3.85
CA VAL A 310 14.66 -7.41 -4.49
C VAL A 310 14.43 -7.51 -5.98
N TYR A 311 13.73 -6.54 -6.58
CA TYR A 311 13.59 -6.46 -8.03
C TYR A 311 14.89 -5.93 -8.64
N ILE A 312 15.39 -6.61 -9.67
CA ILE A 312 16.67 -6.27 -10.31
C ILE A 312 16.43 -5.48 -11.57
N GLY A 313 17.14 -4.36 -11.70
CA GLY A 313 17.19 -3.56 -12.92
C GLY A 313 16.25 -2.37 -12.95
N ALA A 314 15.67 -1.96 -11.82
CA ALA A 314 14.91 -0.71 -11.70
C ALA A 314 15.82 0.50 -11.94
N THR A 315 15.39 1.44 -12.78
CA THR A 315 16.01 2.75 -12.99
C THR A 315 14.93 3.80 -13.27
N PRO A 316 15.19 5.09 -13.03
CA PRO A 316 14.24 6.15 -13.36
C PRO A 316 13.81 6.17 -14.84
N GLU A 317 14.74 5.89 -15.77
CA GLU A 317 14.46 5.88 -17.22
C GLU A 317 13.50 4.73 -17.58
N LYS A 318 13.71 3.55 -17.01
CA LYS A 318 12.82 2.40 -17.22
C LYS A 318 11.45 2.67 -16.60
N PHE A 319 11.43 3.20 -15.37
CA PHE A 319 10.19 3.57 -14.71
C PHE A 319 9.41 4.59 -15.53
N ARG A 320 10.05 5.66 -16.03
CA ARG A 320 9.41 6.64 -16.93
C ARG A 320 8.73 5.96 -18.12
N LYS A 321 9.49 5.11 -18.84
CA LYS A 321 8.98 4.39 -20.01
C LYS A 321 7.73 3.57 -19.66
N TYR A 322 7.81 2.74 -18.64
CA TYR A 322 6.72 1.85 -18.26
C TYR A 322 5.53 2.61 -17.66
N PHE A 323 5.81 3.63 -16.87
CA PHE A 323 4.78 4.48 -16.29
C PHE A 323 4.00 5.26 -17.35
N SER A 324 4.69 5.78 -18.38
CA SER A 324 4.05 6.43 -19.53
C SER A 324 3.08 5.48 -20.26
N GLU A 325 3.47 4.22 -20.48
CA GLU A 325 2.58 3.22 -21.07
C GLU A 325 1.41 2.86 -20.13
N GLN A 326 1.65 2.79 -18.84
CA GLN A 326 0.56 2.52 -17.86
C GLN A 326 -0.45 3.68 -17.79
N ILE A 327 -0.01 4.93 -17.96
CA ILE A 327 -0.91 6.09 -18.09
C ILE A 327 -1.84 5.92 -19.30
N LYS A 328 -1.31 5.57 -20.48
CA LYS A 328 -2.12 5.30 -21.68
C LYS A 328 -3.13 4.17 -21.42
N ARG A 329 -2.66 3.06 -20.84
CA ARG A 329 -3.51 1.92 -20.51
C ARG A 329 -4.61 2.29 -19.52
N THR A 330 -4.32 3.16 -18.54
CA THR A 330 -5.32 3.67 -17.61
C THR A 330 -6.50 4.32 -18.34
N LYS A 331 -6.24 5.06 -19.40
CA LYS A 331 -7.28 5.73 -20.21
C LYS A 331 -7.93 4.77 -21.20
N GLU A 332 -7.13 4.03 -21.96
CA GLU A 332 -7.58 3.28 -23.14
C GLU A 332 -8.10 1.89 -22.81
N VAL A 333 -7.57 1.25 -21.76
CA VAL A 333 -7.88 -0.15 -21.40
C VAL A 333 -8.74 -0.22 -20.15
N TYR A 334 -8.36 0.53 -19.10
CA TYR A 334 -9.12 0.56 -17.85
C TYR A 334 -10.30 1.56 -17.90
N HIS A 335 -10.26 2.53 -18.80
CA HIS A 335 -11.23 3.63 -18.89
C HIS A 335 -11.40 4.37 -17.58
N LYS A 336 -10.27 4.70 -16.94
CA LYS A 336 -10.20 5.41 -15.65
C LYS A 336 -9.46 6.73 -15.79
N ASP A 337 -9.71 7.63 -14.85
CA ASP A 337 -9.03 8.94 -14.72
C ASP A 337 -8.11 8.99 -13.49
N MET A 338 -7.97 7.86 -12.80
CA MET A 338 -7.08 7.71 -11.64
C MET A 338 -6.27 6.43 -11.70
N MET A 339 -5.11 6.46 -11.04
CA MET A 339 -4.26 5.30 -10.79
C MET A 339 -3.52 5.47 -9.46
N PHE A 340 -3.12 4.35 -8.87
CA PHE A 340 -2.30 4.37 -7.67
C PHE A 340 -0.82 4.12 -7.99
N ILE A 341 0.05 4.57 -7.08
CA ILE A 341 1.51 4.33 -7.17
C ILE A 341 1.98 3.78 -5.81
N PHE A 342 2.68 2.67 -5.82
CA PHE A 342 3.45 2.18 -4.69
C PHE A 342 4.89 2.66 -4.83
N ALA A 343 5.33 3.60 -4.03
CA ALA A 343 4.64 4.43 -3.07
C ALA A 343 5.30 5.81 -3.02
N TRP A 344 4.80 6.71 -2.16
CA TRP A 344 5.50 7.97 -1.90
C TRP A 344 6.79 7.73 -1.13
N ASN A 345 6.70 7.01 0.03
CA ASN A 345 7.76 6.92 1.02
C ASN A 345 7.93 5.53 1.65
N GLU A 346 7.71 4.44 0.93
CA GLU A 346 7.90 3.09 1.47
C GLU A 346 9.40 2.67 1.40
N TRP A 347 10.23 3.38 2.19
CA TRP A 347 11.69 3.16 2.23
C TRP A 347 12.08 1.76 2.75
N GLY A 348 11.29 1.20 3.68
CA GLY A 348 11.54 -0.13 4.26
C GLY A 348 11.33 -1.27 3.26
N GLU A 349 10.61 -1.00 2.17
CA GLU A 349 10.38 -1.95 1.07
C GLU A 349 10.95 -1.47 -0.27
N GLY A 350 11.72 -0.38 -0.25
CA GLY A 350 12.42 0.15 -1.42
C GLY A 350 11.51 0.75 -2.50
N GLY A 351 10.19 0.83 -2.24
CA GLY A 351 9.19 1.38 -3.16
C GLY A 351 8.86 2.84 -2.85
N TYR A 352 9.72 3.78 -3.20
CA TYR A 352 9.53 5.18 -2.85
C TYR A 352 9.83 6.12 -4.03
N LEU A 353 9.11 7.25 -4.07
CA LEU A 353 9.31 8.36 -5.00
C LEU A 353 10.17 9.46 -4.41
N GLU A 354 10.27 9.56 -3.09
CA GLU A 354 11.08 10.59 -2.42
C GLU A 354 12.53 10.56 -2.89
N PRO A 355 13.21 11.74 -2.98
CA PRO A 355 14.56 11.79 -3.53
C PRO A 355 15.60 11.12 -2.64
N ASP A 356 16.51 10.37 -3.24
CA ASP A 356 17.63 9.68 -2.60
C ASP A 356 19.00 10.11 -3.14
N GLU A 357 20.07 9.69 -2.48
CA GLU A 357 21.43 10.03 -2.90
C GLU A 357 21.85 9.38 -4.22
N LEU A 358 21.26 8.23 -4.57
CA LEU A 358 21.59 7.50 -5.78
C LEU A 358 20.94 8.10 -7.02
N ASN A 359 19.62 8.31 -6.96
CA ASN A 359 18.81 8.70 -8.10
C ASN A 359 18.41 10.19 -8.07
N LYS A 360 18.73 10.91 -6.98
CA LYS A 360 18.33 12.29 -6.75
C LYS A 360 16.80 12.44 -6.93
N TYR A 361 16.33 13.26 -7.83
CA TYR A 361 14.92 13.44 -8.17
C TYR A 361 14.45 12.56 -9.35
N GLY A 362 15.26 11.63 -9.82
CA GLY A 362 15.04 10.92 -11.09
C GLY A 362 13.68 10.21 -11.17
N TYR A 363 13.22 9.55 -10.11
CA TYR A 363 11.89 8.92 -10.13
C TYR A 363 10.73 9.94 -10.12
N LEU A 364 10.89 11.06 -9.44
CA LEU A 364 9.92 12.15 -9.49
C LEU A 364 9.90 12.82 -10.87
N GLU A 365 11.05 13.05 -11.46
CA GLU A 365 11.19 13.56 -12.83
C GLU A 365 10.54 12.60 -13.84
N ALA A 366 10.76 11.30 -13.68
CA ALA A 366 10.11 10.26 -14.48
C ALA A 366 8.58 10.33 -14.44
N VAL A 367 7.99 10.52 -13.24
CA VAL A 367 6.54 10.73 -13.09
C VAL A 367 6.09 11.96 -13.85
N ARG A 368 6.76 13.09 -13.63
CA ARG A 368 6.39 14.37 -14.23
C ARG A 368 6.45 14.32 -15.76
N GLU A 369 7.54 13.82 -16.30
CA GLU A 369 7.73 13.72 -17.74
C GLU A 369 6.72 12.79 -18.39
N ALA A 370 6.45 11.62 -17.80
CA ALA A 370 5.44 10.70 -18.30
C ALA A 370 4.03 11.31 -18.30
N LEU A 371 3.67 12.07 -17.25
CA LEU A 371 2.36 12.75 -17.19
C LEU A 371 2.26 13.86 -18.24
N ILE A 372 3.31 14.65 -18.45
CA ILE A 372 3.34 15.72 -19.46
C ILE A 372 3.25 15.13 -20.87
N GLU A 373 4.02 14.08 -21.17
CA GLU A 373 4.00 13.39 -22.46
C GLU A 373 2.60 12.88 -22.86
N ASN A 374 1.83 12.48 -21.87
CA ASN A 374 0.47 11.98 -22.07
C ASN A 374 -0.64 13.05 -21.92
N GLY A 375 -0.28 14.31 -21.64
CA GLY A 375 -1.24 15.39 -21.41
C GLY A 375 -2.07 15.24 -20.13
N GLU A 376 -1.55 14.53 -19.14
CA GLU A 376 -2.27 14.13 -17.92
C GLU A 376 -1.70 14.78 -16.64
N PHE A 377 -0.86 15.80 -16.77
CA PHE A 377 -0.30 16.51 -15.60
C PHE A 377 -1.40 17.26 -14.85
N PRO A 378 -1.61 17.00 -13.53
CA PRO A 378 -2.81 17.44 -12.81
C PRO A 378 -2.76 18.88 -12.28
N TRP A 379 -1.59 19.55 -12.29
CA TRP A 379 -1.38 20.89 -11.70
C TRP A 379 -1.05 21.97 -12.72
#